data_48a6e51f6be2b8654a127e0e1ce636da
#
_entry.id   48a6e51f6be2b8654a127e0e1ce636da
#
_cell.length_a   1.000
_cell.length_b   1.000
_cell.length_c   1.000
_cell.angle_alpha   90.00
_cell.angle_beta   90.00
_cell.angle_gamma   90.00
#
_symmetry.space_group_name_H-M   'P 1'
#
loop_
_entity.id
_entity.type
_entity.pdbx_description
1 polymer ?
#
loop_
_entity_poly.entity_id
_entity_poly.type
_entity_poly.pdbx_seq_one_letter_code
_entity_poly.pdbx_strand_id
1 'polypeptide(L)'
;NAEKWGISQIGVMGFSAGGHLAASASNLFVDDITRPDFSVLIYPVITMHEKFTHHGTRNNLLGENQSKEMLIRYSLQKQVTEKTPVTFLAHCTDDSSVPVENSLRYYHRLIHHNVPVEMHIFPTGGHGWGFSSEKFVGEGNDRFSYARPEFEKSLERWLESIRTK
;
A
#
# COMPACT_ATOMS: atom_id res chain seq x y z
N ASN A 1 24.79 -9.55 1.97
CA ASN A 1 24.46 -9.75 3.41
C ASN A 1 23.26 -10.67 3.67
N ALA A 2 22.42 -10.99 2.65
CA ALA A 2 21.26 -11.87 2.81
C ALA A 2 21.68 -13.27 3.29
N GLU A 3 22.66 -13.88 2.67
CA GLU A 3 23.21 -15.19 3.08
C GLU A 3 23.73 -15.17 4.53
N LYS A 4 24.43 -14.10 4.90
CA LYS A 4 24.99 -13.94 6.26
C LYS A 4 23.91 -13.89 7.35
N TRP A 5 22.72 -13.39 7.01
CA TRP A 5 21.59 -13.24 7.94
C TRP A 5 20.50 -14.28 7.75
N GLY A 6 20.67 -15.22 6.82
CA GLY A 6 19.66 -16.23 6.52
C GLY A 6 18.37 -15.64 5.96
N ILE A 7 18.44 -14.50 5.26
CA ILE A 7 17.29 -13.81 4.68
C ILE A 7 17.00 -14.42 3.33
N SER A 8 15.79 -14.94 3.15
CA SER A 8 15.30 -15.51 1.89
C SER A 8 14.37 -14.59 1.11
N GLN A 9 13.71 -13.64 1.79
CA GLN A 9 12.75 -12.70 1.19
C GLN A 9 12.89 -11.32 1.80
N ILE A 10 12.77 -10.28 0.98
CA ILE A 10 12.76 -8.87 1.40
C ILE A 10 11.51 -8.21 0.82
N GLY A 11 10.62 -7.76 1.69
CA GLY A 11 9.44 -7.03 1.31
C GLY A 11 9.51 -5.54 1.62
N VAL A 12 8.56 -4.80 1.10
CA VAL A 12 8.35 -3.38 1.43
C VAL A 12 6.98 -3.19 2.07
N MET A 13 6.91 -2.32 3.07
CA MET A 13 5.67 -1.93 3.72
C MET A 13 5.53 -0.42 3.76
N GLY A 14 4.32 0.09 3.49
CA GLY A 14 4.07 1.51 3.54
C GLY A 14 2.62 1.87 3.87
N PHE A 15 2.47 3.03 4.50
CA PHE A 15 1.22 3.60 4.97
C PHE A 15 0.97 4.93 4.26
N SER A 16 -0.25 5.21 3.83
CA SER A 16 -0.63 6.51 3.26
C SER A 16 0.30 6.95 2.10
N ALA A 17 0.95 8.09 2.19
CA ALA A 17 1.99 8.52 1.25
C ALA A 17 3.21 7.56 1.21
N GLY A 18 3.58 6.94 2.36
CA GLY A 18 4.57 5.86 2.41
C GLY A 18 4.10 4.60 1.68
N GLY A 19 2.79 4.36 1.62
CA GLY A 19 2.19 3.32 0.77
C GLY A 19 2.42 3.59 -0.71
N HIS A 20 2.39 4.85 -1.14
CA HIS A 20 2.77 5.24 -2.50
C HIS A 20 4.25 4.92 -2.78
N LEU A 21 5.14 5.22 -1.84
CA LEU A 21 6.57 4.90 -1.99
C LEU A 21 6.80 3.39 -2.08
N ALA A 22 6.17 2.60 -1.21
CA ALA A 22 6.24 1.14 -1.25
C ALA A 22 5.70 0.57 -2.56
N ALA A 23 4.54 1.07 -3.03
CA ALA A 23 3.99 0.69 -4.33
C ALA A 23 4.86 1.15 -5.50
N SER A 24 5.58 2.29 -5.38
CA SER A 24 6.57 2.72 -6.39
C SER A 24 7.73 1.74 -6.47
N ALA A 25 8.29 1.31 -5.34
CA ALA A 25 9.34 0.29 -5.31
C ALA A 25 8.87 -1.04 -5.93
N SER A 26 7.58 -1.36 -5.78
CA SER A 26 6.96 -2.59 -6.28
C SER A 26 6.64 -2.58 -7.79
N ASN A 27 6.60 -1.41 -8.43
CA ASN A 27 6.20 -1.28 -9.83
C ASN A 27 7.22 -0.56 -10.73
N LEU A 28 8.12 0.23 -10.14
CA LEU A 28 9.10 1.04 -10.87
C LEU A 28 10.55 0.55 -10.62
N PHE A 29 10.69 -0.70 -10.22
CA PHE A 29 12.00 -1.33 -10.06
C PHE A 29 12.77 -1.36 -11.40
N VAL A 30 14.11 -1.39 -11.32
CA VAL A 30 14.98 -1.35 -12.51
C VAL A 30 15.28 -2.76 -13.00
N ASP A 31 15.42 -3.71 -12.06
CA ASP A 31 15.80 -5.10 -12.32
C ASP A 31 15.22 -6.02 -11.21
N ASP A 32 15.44 -7.32 -11.35
CA ASP A 32 14.96 -8.30 -10.38
C ASP A 32 15.67 -8.21 -9.02
N ILE A 33 16.84 -7.55 -8.94
CA ILE A 33 17.56 -7.35 -7.67
C ILE A 33 16.92 -6.22 -6.85
N THR A 34 16.41 -5.20 -7.52
CA THR A 34 15.76 -4.04 -6.89
C THR A 34 14.27 -4.25 -6.66
N ARG A 35 13.70 -5.34 -7.23
CA ARG A 35 12.30 -5.71 -7.04
C ARG A 35 12.09 -6.35 -5.65
N PRO A 36 11.19 -5.84 -4.82
CA PRO A 36 10.85 -6.51 -3.56
C PRO A 36 10.15 -7.85 -3.82
N ASP A 37 10.29 -8.81 -2.90
CA ASP A 37 9.62 -10.12 -2.98
C ASP A 37 8.12 -10.03 -2.67
N PHE A 38 7.72 -9.08 -1.82
CA PHE A 38 6.31 -8.81 -1.50
C PHE A 38 6.09 -7.35 -1.10
N SER A 39 4.83 -6.89 -1.13
CA SER A 39 4.47 -5.56 -0.67
C SER A 39 3.25 -5.57 0.25
N VAL A 40 3.28 -4.71 1.27
CA VAL A 40 2.21 -4.47 2.24
C VAL A 40 1.82 -3.00 2.18
N LEU A 41 0.62 -2.71 1.71
CA LEU A 41 0.14 -1.36 1.42
C LEU A 41 -1.09 -1.05 2.26
N ILE A 42 -0.95 -0.12 3.19
CA ILE A 42 -1.98 0.20 4.17
C ILE A 42 -2.52 1.61 3.89
N TYR A 43 -3.81 1.69 3.57
CA TYR A 43 -4.50 2.91 3.09
C TYR A 43 -3.61 3.75 2.15
N PRO A 44 -3.03 3.10 1.09
CA PRO A 44 -2.00 3.73 0.29
C PRO A 44 -2.58 4.82 -0.61
N VAL A 45 -1.82 5.88 -0.83
CA VAL A 45 -2.02 6.72 -2.01
C VAL A 45 -1.50 5.94 -3.23
N ILE A 46 -2.31 5.81 -4.26
CA ILE A 46 -1.97 5.05 -5.48
C ILE A 46 -2.12 5.89 -6.74
N THR A 47 -3.26 6.58 -6.87
CA THR A 47 -3.57 7.32 -8.10
C THR A 47 -3.26 8.80 -7.97
N MET A 48 -2.75 9.38 -9.05
CA MET A 48 -2.61 10.83 -9.19
C MET A 48 -3.80 11.48 -9.93
N HIS A 49 -4.88 10.69 -10.16
CA HIS A 49 -6.10 11.17 -10.81
C HIS A 49 -6.87 12.10 -9.88
N GLU A 50 -7.22 13.29 -10.35
CA GLU A 50 -7.81 14.40 -9.60
C GLU A 50 -8.93 14.00 -8.63
N LYS A 51 -9.86 13.17 -9.08
CA LYS A 51 -11.03 12.76 -8.29
C LYS A 51 -10.71 11.95 -7.04
N PHE A 52 -9.58 11.20 -7.03
CA PHE A 52 -9.29 10.21 -5.99
C PHE A 52 -7.91 10.37 -5.35
N THR A 53 -7.12 11.31 -5.84
CA THR A 53 -5.77 11.54 -5.32
C THR A 53 -5.81 12.19 -3.93
N HIS A 54 -4.78 11.90 -3.13
CA HIS A 54 -4.47 12.74 -1.99
C HIS A 54 -3.62 13.93 -2.47
N HIS A 55 -4.22 15.12 -2.54
CA HIS A 55 -3.61 16.31 -3.14
C HIS A 55 -2.27 16.68 -2.51
N GLY A 56 -2.13 16.57 -1.17
CA GLY A 56 -0.87 16.84 -0.49
C GLY A 56 0.27 15.94 -0.97
N THR A 57 0.03 14.63 -1.09
CA THR A 57 1.03 13.69 -1.62
C THR A 57 1.37 14.00 -3.08
N ARG A 58 0.36 14.25 -3.92
CA ARG A 58 0.57 14.57 -5.33
C ARG A 58 1.40 15.84 -5.50
N ASN A 59 1.07 16.91 -4.79
CA ASN A 59 1.77 18.18 -4.90
C ASN A 59 3.21 18.09 -4.37
N ASN A 60 3.42 17.41 -3.25
CA ASN A 60 4.77 17.20 -2.70
C ASN A 60 5.65 16.33 -3.60
N LEU A 61 5.07 15.34 -4.28
CA LEU A 61 5.80 14.43 -5.15
C LEU A 61 6.10 15.05 -6.53
N LEU A 62 5.10 15.72 -7.13
CA LEU A 62 5.15 16.15 -8.52
C LEU A 62 5.44 17.65 -8.69
N GLY A 63 5.38 18.42 -7.61
CA GLY A 63 5.53 19.89 -7.65
C GLY A 63 4.34 20.58 -8.34
N GLU A 64 4.54 21.83 -8.74
CA GLU A 64 3.49 22.67 -9.35
C GLU A 64 3.28 22.35 -10.84
N ASN A 65 4.35 21.99 -11.57
CA ASN A 65 4.31 21.72 -13.02
C ASN A 65 4.07 20.24 -13.32
N GLN A 66 2.85 19.79 -13.08
CA GLN A 66 2.47 18.37 -13.19
C GLN A 66 2.11 18.01 -14.64
N SER A 67 3.07 17.47 -15.38
CA SER A 67 2.79 17.00 -16.75
C SER A 67 1.88 15.76 -16.74
N LYS A 68 1.19 15.54 -17.85
CA LYS A 68 0.33 14.36 -18.04
C LYS A 68 1.13 13.05 -17.90
N GLU A 69 2.36 13.04 -18.39
CA GLU A 69 3.28 11.90 -18.32
C GLU A 69 3.63 11.59 -16.86
N MET A 70 3.92 12.61 -16.03
CA MET A 70 4.17 12.42 -14.60
C MET A 70 2.94 11.88 -13.88
N LEU A 71 1.76 12.42 -14.16
CA LEU A 71 0.51 11.93 -13.58
C LEU A 71 0.24 10.46 -13.93
N ILE A 72 0.56 10.05 -15.17
CA ILE A 72 0.42 8.66 -15.61
C ILE A 72 1.48 7.79 -14.92
N ARG A 73 2.76 8.21 -14.92
CA ARG A 73 3.87 7.46 -14.35
C ARG A 73 3.68 7.17 -12.87
N TYR A 74 3.24 8.17 -12.10
CA TYR A 74 3.06 8.04 -10.65
C TYR A 74 1.65 7.62 -10.23
N SER A 75 0.75 7.34 -11.18
CA SER A 75 -0.49 6.60 -10.94
C SER A 75 -0.18 5.10 -10.99
N LEU A 76 0.17 4.52 -9.84
CA LEU A 76 0.83 3.21 -9.76
C LEU A 76 -0.05 2.04 -10.20
N GLN A 77 -1.37 2.18 -10.14
CA GLN A 77 -2.27 1.20 -10.75
C GLN A 77 -2.07 1.07 -12.29
N LYS A 78 -1.44 2.05 -12.93
CA LYS A 78 -1.11 1.99 -14.37
C LYS A 78 0.25 1.34 -14.65
N GLN A 79 1.04 1.12 -13.59
CA GLN A 79 2.39 0.55 -13.68
C GLN A 79 2.42 -0.93 -13.30
N VAL A 80 1.29 -1.50 -12.88
CA VAL A 80 1.18 -2.92 -12.54
C VAL A 80 1.43 -3.78 -13.76
N THR A 81 2.29 -4.78 -13.60
CA THR A 81 2.61 -5.81 -14.59
C THR A 81 2.56 -7.20 -13.90
N GLU A 82 2.74 -8.27 -14.66
CA GLU A 82 2.89 -9.64 -14.11
C GLU A 82 4.12 -9.80 -13.21
N LYS A 83 5.08 -8.88 -13.27
CA LYS A 83 6.27 -8.86 -12.40
C LYS A 83 6.05 -8.11 -11.09
N THR A 84 4.92 -7.42 -10.91
CA THR A 84 4.59 -6.77 -9.64
C THR A 84 4.54 -7.83 -8.53
N PRO A 85 5.15 -7.62 -7.36
CA PRO A 85 5.22 -8.63 -6.31
C PRO A 85 3.85 -8.94 -5.71
N VAL A 86 3.73 -10.12 -5.09
CA VAL A 86 2.56 -10.49 -4.28
C VAL A 86 2.27 -9.39 -3.26
N THR A 87 1.00 -9.01 -3.12
CA THR A 87 0.62 -7.78 -2.43
C THR A 87 -0.47 -8.02 -1.38
N PHE A 88 -0.29 -7.43 -0.19
CA PHE A 88 -1.32 -7.27 0.82
C PHE A 88 -1.82 -5.83 0.83
N LEU A 89 -3.15 -5.66 0.85
CA LEU A 89 -3.83 -4.36 0.89
C LEU A 89 -4.78 -4.29 2.09
N ALA A 90 -4.79 -3.17 2.80
CA ALA A 90 -5.81 -2.90 3.82
C ALA A 90 -6.23 -1.43 3.79
N HIS A 91 -7.54 -1.17 3.89
CA HIS A 91 -8.11 0.17 3.82
C HIS A 91 -9.43 0.25 4.59
N CYS A 92 -9.85 1.46 4.97
CA CYS A 92 -11.18 1.70 5.53
C CYS A 92 -12.08 2.42 4.51
N THR A 93 -13.36 2.04 4.48
CA THR A 93 -14.35 2.65 3.57
C THR A 93 -14.60 4.12 3.91
N ASP A 94 -14.52 4.48 5.19
CA ASP A 94 -14.74 5.83 5.71
C ASP A 94 -13.48 6.72 5.72
N ASP A 95 -12.41 6.32 5.00
CA ASP A 95 -11.20 7.14 4.87
C ASP A 95 -11.47 8.39 4.02
N SER A 96 -11.56 9.53 4.70
CA SER A 96 -11.81 10.85 4.07
C SER A 96 -10.54 11.53 3.57
N SER A 97 -9.35 11.04 3.94
CA SER A 97 -8.06 11.60 3.52
C SER A 97 -7.54 10.96 2.24
N VAL A 98 -7.58 9.65 2.17
CA VAL A 98 -7.21 8.86 1.00
C VAL A 98 -8.39 7.97 0.62
N PRO A 99 -9.17 8.31 -0.41
CA PRO A 99 -10.34 7.52 -0.80
C PRO A 99 -9.98 6.06 -1.07
N VAL A 100 -10.83 5.13 -0.60
CA VAL A 100 -10.64 3.67 -0.72
C VAL A 100 -10.47 3.21 -2.18
N GLU A 101 -10.92 4.03 -3.13
CA GLU A 101 -10.73 3.83 -4.58
C GLU A 101 -9.25 3.71 -4.99
N ASN A 102 -8.32 4.27 -4.22
CA ASN A 102 -6.89 4.05 -4.43
C ASN A 102 -6.56 2.55 -4.37
N SER A 103 -6.93 1.89 -3.27
CA SER A 103 -6.69 0.46 -3.09
C SER A 103 -7.51 -0.40 -4.05
N LEU A 104 -8.79 -0.08 -4.28
CA LEU A 104 -9.65 -0.79 -5.22
C LEU A 104 -9.10 -0.78 -6.65
N ARG A 105 -8.61 0.37 -7.12
CA ARG A 105 -8.00 0.50 -8.45
C ARG A 105 -6.73 -0.31 -8.58
N TYR A 106 -5.91 -0.33 -7.53
CA TYR A 106 -4.67 -1.11 -7.53
C TYR A 106 -4.97 -2.61 -7.50
N TYR A 107 -5.88 -3.04 -6.63
CA TYR A 107 -6.36 -4.42 -6.53
C TYR A 107 -6.87 -4.96 -7.88
N HIS A 108 -7.73 -4.20 -8.57
CA HIS A 108 -8.24 -4.58 -9.89
C HIS A 108 -7.12 -4.78 -10.93
N ARG A 109 -6.08 -3.95 -10.87
CA ARG A 109 -4.95 -4.09 -11.78
C ARG A 109 -4.09 -5.29 -11.45
N LEU A 110 -3.87 -5.57 -10.17
CA LEU A 110 -3.15 -6.78 -9.73
C LEU A 110 -3.85 -8.04 -10.23
N ILE A 111 -5.16 -8.16 -10.02
CA ILE A 111 -5.94 -9.30 -10.55
C ILE A 111 -5.85 -9.40 -12.08
N HIS A 112 -5.99 -8.29 -12.79
CA HIS A 112 -5.90 -8.27 -14.25
C HIS A 112 -4.57 -8.80 -14.78
N HIS A 113 -3.49 -8.60 -14.04
CA HIS A 113 -2.15 -9.10 -14.36
C HIS A 113 -1.79 -10.43 -13.68
N ASN A 114 -2.77 -11.13 -13.09
CA ASN A 114 -2.59 -12.40 -12.37
C ASN A 114 -1.57 -12.32 -11.22
N VAL A 115 -1.40 -11.14 -10.62
CA VAL A 115 -0.58 -10.97 -9.43
C VAL A 115 -1.37 -11.41 -8.21
N PRO A 116 -0.85 -12.33 -7.37
CA PRO A 116 -1.52 -12.73 -6.14
C PRO A 116 -1.70 -11.53 -5.19
N VAL A 117 -2.91 -11.36 -4.70
CA VAL A 117 -3.26 -10.24 -3.82
C VAL A 117 -4.27 -10.65 -2.77
N GLU A 118 -4.04 -10.24 -1.53
CA GLU A 118 -5.03 -10.28 -0.45
C GLU A 118 -5.44 -8.86 -0.08
N MET A 119 -6.75 -8.58 0.01
CA MET A 119 -7.26 -7.25 0.32
C MET A 119 -8.32 -7.29 1.40
N HIS A 120 -8.17 -6.41 2.39
CA HIS A 120 -9.14 -6.19 3.48
C HIS A 120 -9.68 -4.77 3.42
N ILE A 121 -11.01 -4.65 3.39
CA ILE A 121 -11.72 -3.37 3.50
C ILE A 121 -12.53 -3.38 4.78
N PHE A 122 -12.22 -2.46 5.67
CA PHE A 122 -12.94 -2.29 6.94
C PHE A 122 -14.01 -1.20 6.81
N PRO A 123 -15.16 -1.36 7.46
CA PRO A 123 -16.23 -0.36 7.36
C PRO A 123 -15.85 0.96 8.00
N THR A 124 -15.10 0.93 9.11
CA THR A 124 -14.73 2.10 9.91
C THR A 124 -13.28 2.07 10.36
N GLY A 125 -12.71 3.23 10.62
CA GLY A 125 -11.33 3.46 11.07
C GLY A 125 -10.73 4.73 10.48
N GLY A 126 -11.30 5.24 9.40
CA GLY A 126 -10.82 6.43 8.71
C GLY A 126 -9.39 6.26 8.20
N HIS A 127 -8.54 7.26 8.45
CA HIS A 127 -7.13 7.27 8.04
C HIS A 127 -6.19 7.19 9.25
N GLY A 128 -5.01 6.58 9.09
CA GLY A 128 -3.93 6.65 10.09
C GLY A 128 -3.97 5.57 11.19
N TRP A 129 -4.80 4.54 11.06
CA TRP A 129 -5.00 3.50 12.07
C TRP A 129 -3.89 2.43 12.16
N GLY A 130 -2.91 2.42 11.28
CA GLY A 130 -1.87 1.40 11.19
C GLY A 130 -1.19 1.05 12.53
N PHE A 131 0.11 0.82 12.56
CA PHE A 131 0.86 0.51 13.80
C PHE A 131 1.05 1.72 14.74
N SER A 132 0.09 2.64 14.79
CA SER A 132 0.17 3.75 15.75
C SER A 132 -0.03 3.25 17.18
N SER A 133 0.88 3.61 18.09
CA SER A 133 0.72 3.30 19.51
C SER A 133 -0.39 4.17 20.12
N GLU A 134 -1.02 3.72 21.23
CA GLU A 134 -1.97 4.51 22.01
C GLU A 134 -1.44 5.92 22.34
N LYS A 135 -0.12 6.04 22.52
CA LYS A 135 0.56 7.32 22.75
C LYS A 135 0.31 8.34 21.64
N PHE A 136 0.15 7.90 20.38
CA PHE A 136 -0.12 8.79 19.25
C PHE A 136 -1.61 9.05 19.00
N VAL A 137 -2.48 8.12 19.41
CA VAL A 137 -3.93 8.23 19.16
C VAL A 137 -4.72 8.70 20.37
N GLY A 138 -4.09 8.79 21.56
CA GLY A 138 -4.72 9.16 22.83
C GLY A 138 -5.47 7.99 23.49
N GLU A 139 -5.45 7.97 24.83
CA GLU A 139 -6.21 6.98 25.59
C GLU A 139 -7.71 7.13 25.31
N GLY A 140 -8.40 6.00 25.12
CA GLY A 140 -9.84 5.95 24.89
C GLY A 140 -10.29 6.35 23.47
N ASN A 141 -9.38 6.43 22.51
CA ASN A 141 -9.76 6.66 21.13
C ASN A 141 -10.16 5.34 20.43
N ASP A 142 -11.44 4.99 20.52
CA ASP A 142 -12.01 3.77 19.94
C ASP A 142 -12.03 3.76 18.41
N ARG A 143 -11.66 4.86 17.77
CA ARG A 143 -11.69 5.01 16.31
C ARG A 143 -10.94 3.91 15.57
N PHE A 144 -9.84 3.41 16.17
CA PHE A 144 -8.99 2.39 15.54
C PHE A 144 -9.21 0.98 16.10
N SER A 145 -10.11 0.83 17.06
CA SER A 145 -10.35 -0.44 17.77
C SER A 145 -10.84 -1.57 16.87
N TYR A 146 -11.50 -1.24 15.77
CA TYR A 146 -12.00 -2.23 14.82
C TYR A 146 -10.97 -2.64 13.77
N ALA A 147 -10.45 -1.69 12.98
CA ALA A 147 -9.63 -1.99 11.82
C ALA A 147 -8.24 -2.54 12.19
N ARG A 148 -7.64 -2.02 13.25
CA ARG A 148 -6.26 -2.33 13.63
C ARG A 148 -6.04 -3.79 14.07
N PRO A 149 -6.80 -4.35 15.04
CA PRO A 149 -6.60 -5.75 15.43
C PRO A 149 -6.86 -6.74 14.31
N GLU A 150 -7.85 -6.48 13.48
CA GLU A 150 -8.17 -7.33 12.34
C GLU A 150 -7.09 -7.26 11.25
N PHE A 151 -6.53 -6.08 11.02
CA PHE A 151 -5.40 -5.88 10.12
C PHE A 151 -4.16 -6.63 10.61
N GLU A 152 -3.75 -6.47 11.86
CA GLU A 152 -2.55 -7.10 12.42
C GLU A 152 -2.64 -8.62 12.31
N LYS A 153 -3.77 -9.20 12.70
CA LYS A 153 -4.04 -10.64 12.59
C LYS A 153 -4.04 -11.15 11.14
N SER A 154 -4.64 -10.40 10.24
CA SER A 154 -4.71 -10.78 8.82
C SER A 154 -3.33 -10.69 8.17
N LEU A 155 -2.55 -9.66 8.49
CA LEU A 155 -1.20 -9.48 7.99
C LEU A 155 -0.27 -10.60 8.46
N GLU A 156 -0.31 -10.95 9.75
CA GLU A 156 0.49 -12.04 10.31
C GLU A 156 0.21 -13.36 9.56
N ARG A 157 -1.06 -13.74 9.45
CA ARG A 157 -1.48 -14.93 8.70
C ARG A 157 -1.00 -14.89 7.24
N TRP A 158 -1.13 -13.75 6.58
CA TRP A 158 -0.71 -13.60 5.20
C TRP A 158 0.82 -13.74 5.04
N LEU A 159 1.61 -13.11 5.89
CA LEU A 159 3.07 -13.24 5.90
C LEU A 159 3.51 -14.69 6.12
N GLU A 160 2.85 -15.44 6.99
CA GLU A 160 3.09 -16.85 7.17
C GLU A 160 2.80 -17.64 5.88
N SER A 161 1.70 -17.32 5.19
CA SER A 161 1.27 -18.02 3.97
C SER A 161 2.21 -17.84 2.78
N ILE A 162 2.89 -16.68 2.67
CA ILE A 162 3.86 -16.42 1.59
C ILE A 162 5.26 -16.91 1.91
N ARG A 163 5.59 -17.13 3.19
CA ARG A 163 6.89 -17.62 3.66
C ARG A 163 7.14 -19.08 3.28
N THR A 164 6.10 -19.86 3.11
CA THR A 164 6.15 -21.33 2.89
C THR A 164 6.15 -21.73 1.42
N LYS A 165 6.22 -20.77 0.51
CA LYS A 165 6.33 -21.00 -0.94
C LYS A 165 7.71 -20.66 -1.44
#